data_838e1c55e2c90cd36d3a007c761a4b82
#
_entry.id   838e1c55e2c90cd36d3a007c761a4b82
#
_cell.length_a   1.000
_cell.length_b   1.000
_cell.length_c   1.000
_cell.angle_alpha   90.00
_cell.angle_beta   90.00
_cell.angle_gamma   90.00
#
_symmetry.space_group_name_H-M   'P 1'
#
loop_
_entity.id
_entity.type
_entity.pdbx_description
1 polymer ?
#
loop_
_entity_poly.entity_id
_entity_poly.type
_entity_poly.pdbx_seq_one_letter_code
_entity_poly.pdbx_strand_id
1 'polypeptide(L)'
;MLFPLSMICYVVGLLGTSYYGIGSRLPGLCILFDSNWFLSIRRIFLMGLPFTVLGWVISEDRPKFSLTRKRLLFTTGLIAALFVAEIITVTVLGVSKTIVITVFLYPLLFLLFNLCLAYPCEKQKRLAAACKDTANVTYFWHPLVILMLNRIVTDRFLLFLVATVICLMIGLGYHALKNQRRYSHEHLSNF
;
A
#
# COMPACT_ATOMS: atom_id res chain seq x y z
N MET A 1 19.10 12.08 -0.13
CA MET A 1 19.18 11.66 1.30
C MET A 1 17.93 10.95 1.81
N LEU A 2 16.71 11.22 1.33
CA LEU A 2 15.47 10.57 1.80
C LEU A 2 15.38 9.08 1.50
N PHE A 3 15.92 8.61 0.36
CA PHE A 3 15.85 7.20 -0.04
C PHE A 3 16.54 6.24 0.95
N PRO A 4 17.83 6.44 1.34
CA PRO A 4 18.45 5.55 2.31
C PRO A 4 17.76 5.57 3.67
N LEU A 5 17.27 6.71 4.13
CA LEU A 5 16.48 6.81 5.36
C LEU A 5 15.20 5.98 5.27
N SER A 6 14.50 6.04 4.14
CA SER A 6 13.28 5.25 3.93
C SER A 6 13.57 3.74 3.92
N MET A 7 14.72 3.31 3.39
CA MET A 7 15.15 1.91 3.43
C MET A 7 15.45 1.44 4.86
N ILE A 8 16.09 2.27 5.67
CA ILE A 8 16.32 1.96 7.09
C ILE A 8 14.98 1.81 7.81
N CYS A 9 14.04 2.74 7.60
CA CYS A 9 12.69 2.66 8.15
C CYS A 9 11.97 1.37 7.72
N TYR A 10 12.13 0.97 6.44
CA TYR A 10 11.55 -0.25 5.92
C TYR A 10 12.10 -1.50 6.62
N VAL A 11 13.43 -1.60 6.76
CA VAL A 11 14.10 -2.72 7.44
C VAL A 11 13.70 -2.80 8.92
N VAL A 12 13.66 -1.67 9.62
CA VAL A 12 13.17 -1.61 11.01
C VAL A 12 11.71 -2.03 11.10
N GLY A 13 10.88 -1.59 10.17
CA GLY A 13 9.48 -2.01 10.06
C GLY A 13 9.32 -3.52 9.83
N LEU A 14 10.14 -4.12 8.95
CA LEU A 14 10.20 -5.55 8.70
C LEU A 14 10.52 -6.35 9.99
N LEU A 15 11.59 -5.96 10.69
CA LEU A 15 12.04 -6.62 11.93
C LEU A 15 11.02 -6.49 13.05
N GLY A 16 10.28 -5.38 13.10
CA GLY A 16 9.24 -5.15 14.10
C GLY A 16 7.88 -5.81 13.80
N THR A 17 7.72 -6.43 12.62
CA THR A 17 6.45 -7.05 12.18
C THR A 17 6.62 -8.49 11.72
N SER A 18 6.89 -8.67 10.43
CA SER A 18 6.92 -9.98 9.80
C SER A 18 8.09 -10.83 10.25
N TYR A 19 9.19 -10.20 10.64
CA TYR A 19 10.39 -10.87 11.15
C TYR A 19 10.64 -10.59 12.65
N TYR A 20 9.55 -10.43 13.41
CA TYR A 20 9.61 -10.13 14.84
C TYR A 20 10.45 -11.13 15.65
N GLY A 21 10.36 -12.43 15.34
CA GLY A 21 11.15 -13.46 16.01
C GLY A 21 12.68 -13.31 15.84
N ILE A 22 13.13 -12.63 14.77
CA ILE A 22 14.53 -12.27 14.54
C ILE A 22 14.83 -10.93 15.21
N GLY A 23 13.95 -9.93 14.99
CA GLY A 23 14.11 -8.57 15.52
C GLY A 23 14.16 -8.52 17.03
N SER A 24 13.35 -9.33 17.71
CA SER A 24 13.31 -9.42 19.19
C SER A 24 14.59 -9.98 19.84
N ARG A 25 15.42 -10.68 19.06
CA ARG A 25 16.72 -11.20 19.54
C ARG A 25 17.83 -10.15 19.49
N LEU A 26 17.61 -9.00 18.82
CA LEU A 26 18.60 -7.93 18.73
C LEU A 26 18.51 -7.04 19.98
N PRO A 27 19.63 -6.91 20.74
CA PRO A 27 19.64 -6.10 21.95
C PRO A 27 19.32 -4.64 21.62
N GLY A 28 18.43 -4.03 22.38
CA GLY A 28 17.96 -2.65 22.18
C GLY A 28 16.74 -2.51 21.28
N LEU A 29 16.55 -3.37 20.27
CA LEU A 29 15.36 -3.31 19.40
C LEU A 29 14.12 -3.95 20.05
N CYS A 30 14.32 -4.95 20.92
CA CYS A 30 13.21 -5.58 21.64
C CYS A 30 12.41 -4.58 22.50
N ILE A 31 13.10 -3.65 23.18
CA ILE A 31 12.47 -2.60 24.00
C ILE A 31 11.61 -1.67 23.13
N LEU A 32 12.11 -1.32 21.94
CA LEU A 32 11.39 -0.51 20.95
C LEU A 32 10.15 -1.24 20.41
N PHE A 33 10.25 -2.53 20.12
CA PHE A 33 9.18 -3.29 19.48
C PHE A 33 8.03 -3.65 20.43
N ASP A 34 8.26 -3.70 21.74
CA ASP A 34 7.25 -4.02 22.74
C ASP A 34 6.57 -2.77 23.33
N SER A 35 7.08 -1.57 23.04
CA SER A 35 6.46 -0.34 23.51
C SER A 35 5.16 -0.02 22.75
N ASN A 36 4.09 0.33 23.47
CA ASN A 36 2.81 0.74 22.88
C ASN A 36 2.95 2.00 21.99
N TRP A 37 3.90 2.87 22.31
CA TRP A 37 4.21 4.07 21.55
C TRP A 37 4.81 3.75 20.19
N PHE A 38 5.69 2.76 20.11
CA PHE A 38 6.25 2.26 18.87
C PHE A 38 5.18 1.70 17.89
N LEU A 39 4.13 1.07 18.43
CA LEU A 39 3.03 0.55 17.60
C LEU A 39 2.32 1.65 16.79
N SER A 40 2.20 2.86 17.35
CA SER A 40 1.58 3.99 16.65
C SER A 40 2.52 4.64 15.64
N ILE A 41 3.78 4.91 16.00
CA ILE A 41 4.80 5.47 15.12
C ILE A 41 5.14 4.51 13.98
N ARG A 42 5.20 3.22 14.26
CA ARG A 42 5.46 2.18 13.26
C ARG A 42 4.48 2.27 12.07
N ARG A 43 3.19 2.47 12.33
CA ARG A 43 2.18 2.55 11.28
C ARG A 43 2.38 3.74 10.36
N ILE A 44 2.75 4.89 10.90
CA ILE A 44 2.84 6.14 10.13
C ILE A 44 4.20 6.25 9.45
N PHE A 45 5.29 6.12 10.19
CA PHE A 45 6.64 6.37 9.68
C PHE A 45 7.31 5.14 9.05
N LEU A 46 7.26 4.00 9.71
CA LEU A 46 7.99 2.82 9.23
C LEU A 46 7.28 2.09 8.08
N MET A 47 5.95 2.24 7.99
CA MET A 47 5.18 1.66 6.89
C MET A 47 4.84 2.68 5.81
N GLY A 48 4.43 3.89 6.16
CA GLY A 48 4.00 4.90 5.20
C GLY A 48 5.14 5.54 4.43
N LEU A 49 6.20 5.97 5.13
CA LEU A 49 7.31 6.72 4.55
C LEU A 49 8.05 5.98 3.42
N PRO A 50 8.39 4.66 3.53
CA PRO A 50 9.05 3.95 2.44
C PRO A 50 8.25 3.95 1.14
N PHE A 51 6.93 3.73 1.22
CA PHE A 51 6.07 3.69 0.03
C PHE A 51 5.81 5.07 -0.54
N THR A 52 5.75 6.10 0.31
CA THR A 52 5.64 7.50 -0.15
C THR A 52 6.91 7.93 -0.90
N VAL A 53 8.09 7.61 -0.35
CA VAL A 53 9.38 7.90 -1.00
C VAL A 53 9.52 7.11 -2.30
N LEU A 54 9.08 5.84 -2.33
CA LEU A 54 9.05 5.03 -3.55
C LEU A 54 8.20 5.71 -4.64
N GLY A 55 6.99 6.16 -4.30
CA GLY A 55 6.11 6.86 -5.22
C GLY A 55 6.73 8.16 -5.73
N TRP A 56 7.39 8.92 -4.86
CA TRP A 56 8.11 10.15 -5.22
C TRP A 56 9.27 9.87 -6.19
N VAL A 57 10.13 8.90 -5.90
CA VAL A 57 11.25 8.50 -6.78
C VAL A 57 10.74 8.09 -8.16
N ILE A 58 9.66 7.29 -8.22
CA ILE A 58 9.08 6.86 -9.50
C ILE A 58 8.50 8.06 -10.27
N SER A 59 7.96 9.07 -9.59
CA SER A 59 7.36 10.24 -10.23
C SER A 59 8.41 11.21 -10.79
N GLU A 60 9.55 11.37 -10.11
CA GLU A 60 10.59 12.32 -10.47
C GLU A 60 11.60 11.75 -11.46
N ASP A 61 12.12 10.60 -11.14
CA ASP A 61 13.08 9.88 -11.98
C ASP A 61 12.41 8.83 -12.85
N ARG A 62 11.34 9.12 -13.57
CA ARG A 62 10.71 8.10 -14.44
C ARG A 62 11.79 7.11 -14.90
N PRO A 63 12.01 6.01 -14.19
CA PRO A 63 13.13 5.15 -14.49
C PRO A 63 12.96 4.69 -15.92
N LYS A 64 13.85 5.12 -16.80
CA LYS A 64 13.91 4.64 -18.17
C LYS A 64 14.35 3.19 -18.15
N PHE A 65 13.48 2.34 -17.62
CA PHE A 65 13.71 0.91 -17.66
C PHE A 65 13.72 0.49 -19.14
N SER A 66 14.92 0.25 -19.65
CA SER A 66 15.13 -0.30 -21.01
C SER A 66 14.73 -1.79 -21.10
N LEU A 67 14.00 -2.29 -20.11
CA LEU A 67 13.53 -3.67 -20.10
C LEU A 67 12.39 -3.83 -21.12
N THR A 68 12.54 -4.83 -22.00
CA THR A 68 11.46 -5.22 -22.90
C THR A 68 10.24 -5.69 -22.08
N ARG A 69 9.03 -5.50 -22.64
CA ARG A 69 7.77 -5.90 -22.03
C ARG A 69 7.80 -7.32 -21.44
N LYS A 70 8.32 -8.26 -22.22
CA LYS A 70 8.41 -9.67 -21.82
C LYS A 70 9.27 -9.84 -20.55
N ARG A 71 10.43 -9.18 -20.51
CA ARG A 71 11.32 -9.23 -19.34
C ARG A 71 10.69 -8.59 -18.11
N LEU A 72 10.03 -7.43 -18.28
CA LEU A 72 9.37 -6.75 -17.16
C LEU A 72 8.23 -7.61 -16.57
N LEU A 73 7.37 -8.21 -17.42
CA LEU A 73 6.32 -9.12 -16.99
C LEU A 73 6.89 -10.36 -16.30
N PHE A 74 7.92 -10.97 -16.87
CA PHE A 74 8.56 -12.15 -16.28
C PHE A 74 9.17 -11.83 -14.92
N THR A 75 9.92 -10.72 -14.79
CA THR A 75 10.53 -10.31 -13.52
C THR A 75 9.46 -9.99 -12.47
N THR A 76 8.38 -9.31 -12.87
CA THR A 76 7.25 -9.02 -11.96
C THR A 76 6.59 -10.31 -11.49
N GLY A 77 6.35 -11.27 -12.39
CA GLY A 77 5.79 -12.58 -12.03
C GLY A 77 6.71 -13.38 -11.09
N LEU A 78 8.02 -13.36 -11.34
CA LEU A 78 9.01 -14.02 -10.47
C LEU A 78 9.01 -13.41 -9.06
N ILE A 79 9.07 -12.08 -8.97
CA ILE A 79 9.05 -11.38 -7.66
C ILE A 79 7.70 -11.59 -6.95
N ALA A 80 6.59 -11.64 -7.68
CA ALA A 80 5.29 -11.98 -7.10
C ALA A 80 5.26 -13.41 -6.54
N ALA A 81 5.84 -14.38 -7.23
CA ALA A 81 5.96 -15.75 -6.73
C ALA A 81 6.84 -15.83 -5.47
N LEU A 82 7.97 -15.10 -5.45
CA LEU A 82 8.83 -15.00 -4.27
C LEU A 82 8.13 -14.32 -3.09
N PHE A 83 7.33 -13.30 -3.35
CA PHE A 83 6.51 -12.64 -2.33
C PHE A 83 5.51 -13.61 -1.68
N VAL A 84 4.81 -14.40 -2.49
CA VAL A 84 3.88 -15.44 -1.98
C VAL A 84 4.63 -16.51 -1.20
N ALA A 85 5.77 -16.99 -1.72
CA ALA A 85 6.61 -17.97 -1.03
C ALA A 85 7.12 -17.44 0.32
N GLU A 86 7.52 -16.16 0.39
CA GLU A 86 7.91 -15.49 1.63
C GLU A 86 6.78 -15.49 2.66
N ILE A 87 5.56 -15.10 2.26
CA ILE A 87 4.39 -15.09 3.16
C ILE A 87 4.14 -16.49 3.72
N ILE A 88 4.14 -17.51 2.87
CA ILE A 88 3.94 -18.90 3.29
C ILE A 88 5.03 -19.32 4.29
N THR A 89 6.29 -19.05 3.97
CA THR A 89 7.45 -19.43 4.81
C THR A 89 7.38 -18.75 6.18
N VAL A 90 7.14 -17.44 6.21
CA VAL A 90 7.06 -16.66 7.47
C VAL A 90 5.89 -17.12 8.33
N THR A 91 4.78 -17.52 7.68
CA THR A 91 3.60 -18.06 8.38
C THR A 91 3.88 -19.43 8.97
N VAL A 92 4.45 -20.34 8.18
CA VAL A 92 4.77 -21.71 8.61
C VAL A 92 5.81 -21.74 9.73
N LEU A 93 6.83 -20.88 9.65
CA LEU A 93 7.86 -20.78 10.67
C LEU A 93 7.40 -20.08 11.95
N GLY A 94 6.23 -19.45 11.96
CA GLY A 94 5.69 -18.74 13.13
C GLY A 94 6.56 -17.57 13.61
N VAL A 95 7.42 -17.02 12.75
CA VAL A 95 8.38 -15.96 13.10
C VAL A 95 7.70 -14.59 13.19
N SER A 96 6.52 -14.47 12.59
CA SER A 96 5.79 -13.19 12.50
C SER A 96 4.87 -12.94 13.70
N LYS A 97 4.88 -11.70 14.20
CA LYS A 97 3.80 -11.18 15.08
C LYS A 97 2.58 -10.77 14.26
N THR A 98 2.82 -10.17 13.11
CA THR A 98 1.80 -9.77 12.11
C THR A 98 2.45 -9.69 10.73
N ILE A 99 1.84 -10.28 9.71
CA ILE A 99 2.35 -10.21 8.33
C ILE A 99 1.80 -8.92 7.71
N VAL A 100 2.60 -7.86 7.74
CA VAL A 100 2.20 -6.55 7.18
C VAL A 100 3.16 -6.09 6.10
N ILE A 101 4.45 -6.29 6.30
CA ILE A 101 5.52 -5.91 5.37
C ILE A 101 6.42 -7.12 5.16
N THR A 102 6.79 -7.40 3.92
CA THR A 102 7.66 -8.51 3.53
C THR A 102 8.80 -7.99 2.66
N VAL A 103 9.92 -8.70 2.59
CA VAL A 103 11.11 -8.26 1.83
C VAL A 103 10.76 -8.04 0.36
N PHE A 104 9.98 -8.93 -0.24
CA PHE A 104 9.62 -8.84 -1.66
C PHE A 104 8.49 -7.88 -1.98
N LEU A 105 7.78 -7.32 -0.98
CA LEU A 105 6.70 -6.36 -1.20
C LEU A 105 7.21 -5.07 -1.88
N TYR A 106 8.34 -4.53 -1.42
CA TYR A 106 8.90 -3.29 -1.95
C TYR A 106 9.33 -3.40 -3.42
N PRO A 107 10.17 -4.38 -3.81
CA PRO A 107 10.52 -4.57 -5.22
C PRO A 107 9.30 -4.97 -6.09
N LEU A 108 8.33 -5.69 -5.55
CA LEU A 108 7.11 -6.02 -6.26
C LEU A 108 6.32 -4.75 -6.62
N LEU A 109 6.08 -3.87 -5.65
CA LEU A 109 5.39 -2.60 -5.90
C LEU A 109 6.15 -1.73 -6.89
N PHE A 110 7.48 -1.63 -6.77
CA PHE A 110 8.30 -0.91 -7.72
C PHE A 110 8.12 -1.42 -9.16
N LEU A 111 8.16 -2.74 -9.37
CA LEU A 111 7.97 -3.35 -10.70
C LEU A 111 6.53 -3.17 -11.22
N LEU A 112 5.52 -3.29 -10.36
CA LEU A 112 4.12 -3.07 -10.72
C LEU A 112 3.88 -1.63 -11.17
N PHE A 113 4.41 -0.64 -10.44
CA PHE A 113 4.32 0.76 -10.85
C PHE A 113 5.00 1.01 -12.19
N ASN A 114 6.20 0.46 -12.41
CA ASN A 114 6.89 0.57 -13.69
C ASN A 114 6.12 -0.10 -14.83
N LEU A 115 5.50 -1.25 -14.56
CA LEU A 115 4.65 -1.95 -15.52
C LEU A 115 3.43 -1.08 -15.91
N CYS A 116 2.76 -0.47 -14.93
CA CYS A 116 1.64 0.44 -15.17
C CYS A 116 2.06 1.69 -15.96
N LEU A 117 3.23 2.25 -15.68
CA LEU A 117 3.75 3.43 -16.39
C LEU A 117 4.22 3.11 -17.81
N ALA A 118 4.80 1.93 -18.01
CA ALA A 118 5.27 1.49 -19.33
C ALA A 118 4.12 1.17 -20.31
N TYR A 119 2.93 0.86 -19.79
CA TYR A 119 1.75 0.48 -20.59
C TYR A 119 0.52 1.30 -20.23
N PRO A 120 0.54 2.61 -20.48
CA PRO A 120 -0.63 3.45 -20.25
C PRO A 120 -1.75 3.04 -21.20
N CYS A 121 -2.83 2.52 -20.67
CA CYS A 121 -4.02 2.22 -21.45
C CYS A 121 -4.90 3.47 -21.55
N GLU A 122 -4.96 4.11 -22.73
CA GLU A 122 -5.74 5.34 -22.91
C GLU A 122 -7.23 5.15 -22.61
N LYS A 123 -7.80 3.99 -22.96
CA LYS A 123 -9.18 3.64 -22.65
C LYS A 123 -9.48 3.60 -21.13
N GLN A 124 -8.44 3.47 -20.31
CA GLN A 124 -8.57 3.34 -18.86
C GLN A 124 -8.28 4.65 -18.08
N LYS A 125 -8.08 5.78 -18.74
CA LYS A 125 -7.83 7.07 -18.05
C LYS A 125 -8.96 7.41 -17.06
N ARG A 126 -10.22 7.18 -17.48
CA ARG A 126 -11.40 7.39 -16.61
C ARG A 126 -11.43 6.41 -15.44
N LEU A 127 -11.14 5.13 -15.70
CA LEU A 127 -11.06 4.11 -14.67
C LEU A 127 -9.91 4.38 -13.70
N ALA A 128 -8.74 4.77 -14.20
CA ALA A 128 -7.59 5.13 -13.37
C ALA A 128 -7.89 6.33 -12.45
N ALA A 129 -8.60 7.35 -12.96
CA ALA A 129 -9.05 8.48 -12.16
C ALA A 129 -10.04 8.04 -11.07
N ALA A 130 -11.02 7.20 -11.41
CA ALA A 130 -11.97 6.64 -10.45
C ALA A 130 -11.24 5.80 -9.38
N CYS A 131 -10.32 4.93 -9.77
CA CYS A 131 -9.53 4.13 -8.85
C CYS A 131 -8.67 5.00 -7.91
N LYS A 132 -8.04 6.07 -8.43
CA LYS A 132 -7.26 7.01 -7.62
C LYS A 132 -8.11 7.71 -6.57
N ASP A 133 -9.25 8.28 -6.99
CA ASP A 133 -10.16 8.98 -6.09
C ASP A 133 -10.73 8.02 -5.04
N THR A 134 -11.13 6.81 -5.45
CA THR A 134 -11.64 5.77 -4.56
C THR A 134 -10.57 5.28 -3.57
N ALA A 135 -9.33 5.05 -4.03
CA ALA A 135 -8.23 4.62 -3.16
C ALA A 135 -7.92 5.66 -2.07
N ASN A 136 -7.88 6.95 -2.44
CA ASN A 136 -7.66 8.03 -1.48
C ASN A 136 -8.77 8.08 -0.42
N VAL A 137 -10.03 8.02 -0.85
CA VAL A 137 -11.18 8.02 0.06
C VAL A 137 -11.16 6.80 0.95
N THR A 138 -10.92 5.61 0.40
CA THR A 138 -10.83 4.36 1.16
C THR A 138 -9.73 4.44 2.21
N TYR A 139 -8.56 4.97 1.88
CA TYR A 139 -7.45 5.10 2.82
C TYR A 139 -7.81 5.94 4.04
N PHE A 140 -8.53 7.05 3.85
CA PHE A 140 -8.94 7.92 4.96
C PHE A 140 -10.11 7.35 5.77
N TRP A 141 -11.11 6.77 5.10
CA TRP A 141 -12.34 6.34 5.76
C TRP A 141 -12.28 4.93 6.35
N HIS A 142 -11.44 4.05 5.80
CA HIS A 142 -11.34 2.66 6.24
C HIS A 142 -11.09 2.49 7.75
N PRO A 143 -10.19 3.24 8.45
CA PRO A 143 -10.01 3.07 9.89
C PRO A 143 -11.24 3.49 10.68
N LEU A 144 -11.93 4.54 10.24
CA LEU A 144 -13.15 5.05 10.89
C LEU A 144 -14.32 4.08 10.70
N VAL A 145 -14.49 3.55 9.50
CA VAL A 145 -15.52 2.55 9.21
C VAL A 145 -15.29 1.28 10.02
N ILE A 146 -14.06 0.78 10.12
CA ILE A 146 -13.72 -0.37 10.98
C ILE A 146 -14.04 -0.07 12.44
N LEU A 147 -13.70 1.11 12.95
CA LEU A 147 -13.94 1.50 14.34
C LEU A 147 -15.44 1.51 14.65
N MET A 148 -16.27 1.98 13.72
CA MET A 148 -17.73 1.99 13.88
C MET A 148 -18.32 0.57 13.80
N LEU A 149 -17.87 -0.22 12.83
CA LEU A 149 -18.41 -1.58 12.60
C LEU A 149 -17.94 -2.61 13.63
N ASN A 150 -16.78 -2.42 14.24
CA ASN A 150 -16.21 -3.34 15.23
C ASN A 150 -17.09 -3.53 16.47
N ARG A 151 -18.05 -2.61 16.70
CA ARG A 151 -19.05 -2.75 17.76
C ARG A 151 -20.21 -3.68 17.41
N ILE A 152 -20.43 -3.92 16.11
CA ILE A 152 -21.60 -4.65 15.58
C ILE A 152 -21.18 -6.00 15.01
N VAL A 153 -20.01 -6.05 14.35
CA VAL A 153 -19.51 -7.24 13.68
C VAL A 153 -18.34 -7.82 14.47
N THR A 154 -18.56 -8.98 15.05
CA THR A 154 -17.55 -9.69 15.87
C THR A 154 -16.56 -10.49 15.04
N ASP A 155 -16.99 -10.99 13.87
CA ASP A 155 -16.13 -11.73 12.95
C ASP A 155 -15.19 -10.78 12.20
N ARG A 156 -13.88 -11.00 12.33
CA ARG A 156 -12.84 -10.13 11.75
C ARG A 156 -12.81 -10.17 10.22
N PHE A 157 -13.11 -11.32 9.63
CA PHE A 157 -13.12 -11.45 8.17
C PHE A 157 -14.33 -10.73 7.59
N LEU A 158 -15.50 -10.94 8.17
CA LEU A 158 -16.73 -10.26 7.78
C LEU A 158 -16.62 -8.75 7.98
N LEU A 159 -16.03 -8.30 9.11
CA LEU A 159 -15.73 -6.89 9.39
C LEU A 159 -14.89 -6.26 8.28
N PHE A 160 -13.80 -6.93 7.88
CA PHE A 160 -12.93 -6.45 6.80
C PHE A 160 -13.68 -6.36 5.47
N LEU A 161 -14.47 -7.36 5.13
CA LEU A 161 -15.22 -7.43 3.88
C LEU A 161 -16.27 -6.31 3.79
N VAL A 162 -17.07 -6.15 4.85
CA VAL A 162 -18.10 -5.10 4.93
C VAL A 162 -17.48 -3.71 4.92
N ALA A 163 -16.41 -3.48 5.69
CA ALA A 163 -15.70 -2.21 5.71
C ALA A 163 -15.14 -1.86 4.31
N THR A 164 -14.57 -2.83 3.61
CA THR A 164 -14.06 -2.64 2.24
C THR A 164 -15.17 -2.25 1.27
N VAL A 165 -16.30 -2.94 1.31
CA VAL A 165 -17.46 -2.63 0.44
C VAL A 165 -17.99 -1.22 0.71
N ILE A 166 -18.16 -0.84 1.98
CA ILE A 166 -18.63 0.50 2.35
C ILE A 166 -17.66 1.57 1.86
N CYS A 167 -16.36 1.39 2.07
CA CYS A 167 -15.34 2.34 1.61
C CYS A 167 -15.30 2.48 0.09
N LEU A 168 -15.47 1.37 -0.65
CA LEU A 168 -15.58 1.40 -2.12
C LEU A 168 -16.80 2.18 -2.57
N MET A 169 -17.96 1.98 -1.95
CA MET A 169 -19.18 2.72 -2.28
C MET A 169 -19.04 4.23 -2.01
N ILE A 170 -18.44 4.61 -0.87
CA ILE A 170 -18.15 6.02 -0.55
C ILE A 170 -17.19 6.61 -1.59
N GLY A 171 -16.14 5.88 -1.97
CA GLY A 171 -15.15 6.33 -2.96
C GLY A 171 -15.73 6.52 -4.35
N LEU A 172 -16.55 5.59 -4.81
CA LEU A 172 -17.25 5.70 -6.10
C LEU A 172 -18.26 6.85 -6.10
N GLY A 173 -19.01 7.02 -5.01
CA GLY A 173 -19.94 8.15 -4.83
C GLY A 173 -19.21 9.50 -4.87
N TYR A 174 -18.08 9.61 -4.17
CA TYR A 174 -17.24 10.81 -4.22
C TYR A 174 -16.75 11.12 -5.64
N HIS A 175 -16.28 10.10 -6.37
CA HIS A 175 -15.83 10.27 -7.76
C HIS A 175 -16.98 10.76 -8.67
N ALA A 176 -18.18 10.20 -8.54
CA ALA A 176 -19.35 10.61 -9.30
C ALA A 176 -19.72 12.08 -9.03
N LEU A 177 -19.77 12.49 -7.77
CA LEU A 177 -20.07 13.88 -7.37
C LEU A 177 -19.01 14.87 -7.87
N LYS A 178 -17.73 14.50 -7.82
CA LYS A 178 -16.63 15.31 -8.33
C LYS A 178 -16.74 15.53 -9.84
N ASN A 179 -17.13 14.51 -10.59
CA ASN A 179 -17.34 14.63 -12.03
C ASN A 179 -18.54 15.53 -12.36
N GLN A 180 -19.66 15.41 -11.66
CA GLN A 180 -20.82 16.30 -11.86
C GLN A 180 -20.45 17.77 -11.67
N ARG A 181 -19.69 18.10 -10.62
CA ARG A 181 -19.21 19.49 -10.39
C ARG A 181 -18.34 20.01 -11.52
N ARG A 182 -17.46 19.18 -12.10
CA ARG A 182 -16.65 19.60 -13.25
C ARG A 182 -17.50 19.94 -14.46
N TYR A 183 -18.47 19.10 -14.81
CA TYR A 183 -19.40 19.39 -15.93
C TYR A 183 -20.20 20.68 -15.73
N SER A 184 -20.66 20.96 -14.51
CA SER A 184 -21.38 22.20 -14.21
C SER A 184 -20.49 23.45 -14.38
N HIS A 185 -19.21 23.39 -13.97
CA HIS A 185 -18.28 24.50 -14.14
C HIS A 185 -17.91 24.76 -15.61
N GLU A 186 -17.69 23.72 -16.40
CA GLU A 186 -17.38 23.84 -17.84
C GLU A 186 -18.57 24.44 -18.62
N HIS A 187 -19.81 24.12 -18.24
CA HIS A 187 -20.98 24.74 -18.84
C HIS A 187 -21.17 26.22 -18.49
N LEU A 188 -20.80 26.63 -17.27
CA LEU A 188 -20.92 28.03 -16.82
C LEU A 188 -19.80 28.93 -17.36
N SER A 189 -18.64 28.37 -17.75
CA SER A 189 -17.53 29.14 -18.33
C SER A 189 -17.67 29.40 -19.83
N ASN A 190 -18.62 28.75 -20.49
CA ASN A 190 -18.89 28.90 -21.94
C ASN A 190 -20.05 29.89 -22.22
N PHE A 191 -20.58 30.55 -21.21
CA PHE A 191 -21.51 31.69 -21.28
C PHE A 191 -20.81 32.98 -20.83
#